data_075c05d5cbfe27891f21deae852c662c
#
_entry.id   075c05d5cbfe27891f21deae852c662c
#
_cell.length_a   1.000
_cell.length_b   1.000
_cell.length_c   1.000
_cell.angle_alpha   90.00
_cell.angle_beta   90.00
_cell.angle_gamma   90.00
#
_symmetry.space_group_name_H-M   'P 1'
#
loop_
_entity.id
_entity.type
_entity.pdbx_description
1 polymer ?
#
loop_
_entity_poly.entity_id
_entity_poly.type
_entity_poly.pdbx_seq_one_letter_code
_entity_poly.pdbx_strand_id
1 'polypeptide(L)'
;MAILIDNFSKGWQNRAAHELMQDDALYSCEDFSLDLMGSLRCRSLVVENSYFTGITTTAQIKNLHQLDVEGVGKRLIFYSLGSTLYVWNSETNTATVISTAVGTNRFSYTALKPLLSDSTYVFYTDGVTMAAHNGTTSKTWGIDAPESSVNIALSTISGNLDGVYTYQYTFYDSDTGSESNPSPTCARFTVATGSGIEVTNIGVSSASRITSRKLYRTIDSGGTHYLIATIPDNTTTTFLDTVADSDLSLALTIDQDIPPTASLIASYKDRIFLAGVADHPNRVYFSLPSLPDNYPSTFWITVGTSDDEVRAIVEYDGMLYFVQRAGISRLYGEDANTFKATKTRSHVGTNAKWSVAVGPDGIYFSANDGAYRFDGVKSTRVSESIGRIFDKTPTALYDIVDTTTLEANVKGVFIAGVYYLIMPLKDTTGTTTNRLIRYDAIEQTWLRFNLACDDIFADAGRGELYGASEDLQTSGNYMVYNMFNSQTSSVDSPSPQLVTKSYSVLEALEYTLTDTGITKKTNQPTIGWLRKFRIDADGNWTLVFYLDDVIVYSISLTNLSATTRYLWRNLPDNLKGRNVYVKITADGTIRPDSHIIRALEIR
;
A
#
# COMPACT_ATOMS: atom_id res chain seq x y z
N MET A 1 -17.36 23.21 40.81
CA MET A 1 -17.62 22.09 39.90
C MET A 1 -16.28 21.46 39.58
N ALA A 2 -16.22 20.15 39.37
CA ALA A 2 -15.02 19.47 38.95
C ALA A 2 -15.04 19.31 37.43
N ILE A 3 -13.94 19.56 36.76
CA ILE A 3 -13.69 19.14 35.41
C ILE A 3 -13.16 17.71 35.53
N LEU A 4 -13.97 16.73 35.10
CA LEU A 4 -13.61 15.32 35.11
C LEU A 4 -13.43 14.85 33.66
N ILE A 5 -12.25 14.32 33.36
CA ILE A 5 -11.91 13.69 32.10
C ILE A 5 -11.62 12.22 32.45
N ASP A 6 -12.58 11.35 32.26
CA ASP A 6 -12.52 9.93 32.63
C ASP A 6 -12.65 8.98 31.42
N ASN A 7 -12.69 9.55 30.23
CA ASN A 7 -12.79 8.81 28.99
C ASN A 7 -12.07 9.58 27.87
N PHE A 8 -11.30 8.87 27.06
CA PHE A 8 -10.55 9.41 25.93
C PHE A 8 -10.96 8.74 24.61
N SER A 9 -12.16 8.16 24.59
CA SER A 9 -12.63 7.28 23.49
C SER A 9 -12.73 7.96 22.13
N LYS A 10 -12.78 9.30 22.06
CA LYS A 10 -12.80 10.04 20.80
C LYS A 10 -11.41 10.30 20.22
N GLY A 11 -10.36 9.97 20.95
CA GLY A 11 -8.98 10.11 20.49
C GLY A 11 -8.63 11.51 20.04
N TRP A 12 -7.79 11.62 19.02
CA TRP A 12 -7.31 12.90 18.50
C TRP A 12 -8.37 13.63 17.67
N GLN A 13 -8.69 14.86 18.07
CA GLN A 13 -9.60 15.76 17.37
C GLN A 13 -9.02 17.16 17.33
N ASN A 14 -8.87 17.74 16.16
CA ASN A 14 -8.36 19.10 16.00
C ASN A 14 -9.21 20.00 15.10
N ARG A 15 -10.39 19.54 14.65
CA ARG A 15 -11.25 20.30 13.73
C ARG A 15 -11.99 21.45 14.40
N ALA A 16 -12.52 21.20 15.60
CA ALA A 16 -13.22 22.23 16.36
C ALA A 16 -12.22 23.21 17.03
N ALA A 17 -12.68 24.40 17.38
CA ALA A 17 -11.93 25.24 18.30
C ALA A 17 -11.74 24.50 19.62
N HIS A 18 -10.62 24.76 20.31
CA HIS A 18 -10.17 24.03 21.50
C HIS A 18 -11.25 23.95 22.58
N GLU A 19 -12.08 25.00 22.69
CA GLU A 19 -13.15 25.10 23.68
C GLU A 19 -14.44 24.36 23.25
N LEU A 20 -14.62 24.09 21.95
CA LEU A 20 -15.84 23.52 21.39
C LEU A 20 -15.75 22.01 21.11
N MET A 21 -14.67 21.38 21.53
CA MET A 21 -14.47 19.94 21.39
C MET A 21 -15.35 19.15 22.35
N GLN A 22 -15.58 17.88 22.06
CA GLN A 22 -16.23 16.94 22.97
C GLN A 22 -15.35 16.68 24.21
N ASP A 23 -15.96 16.36 25.35
CA ASP A 23 -15.23 16.18 26.62
C ASP A 23 -14.28 14.98 26.62
N ASP A 24 -14.57 13.95 25.83
CA ASP A 24 -13.79 12.73 25.65
C ASP A 24 -12.78 12.79 24.49
N ALA A 25 -12.60 13.97 23.90
CA ALA A 25 -11.66 14.24 22.83
C ALA A 25 -10.37 14.90 23.31
N LEU A 26 -9.27 14.61 22.61
CA LEU A 26 -7.96 15.20 22.87
C LEU A 26 -7.57 16.11 21.70
N TYR A 27 -7.12 17.31 22.01
CA TYR A 27 -6.64 18.27 21.01
C TYR A 27 -5.36 17.79 20.33
N SER A 28 -4.47 17.14 21.08
CA SER A 28 -3.32 16.40 20.58
C SER A 28 -3.19 15.09 21.33
N CYS A 29 -2.79 14.04 20.64
CA CYS A 29 -2.55 12.71 21.23
C CYS A 29 -1.47 12.01 20.40
N GLU A 30 -0.29 11.85 20.99
CA GLU A 30 0.87 11.24 20.35
C GLU A 30 1.40 10.07 21.17
N ASP A 31 1.82 9.00 20.47
CA ASP A 31 2.41 7.79 21.05
C ASP A 31 1.54 7.06 22.08
N PHE A 32 0.21 7.20 21.96
CA PHE A 32 -0.74 6.45 22.76
C PHE A 32 -1.51 5.42 21.92
N SER A 33 -2.02 4.40 22.59
CA SER A 33 -3.06 3.48 22.14
C SER A 33 -4.26 3.59 23.06
N LEU A 34 -5.46 3.53 22.49
CA LEU A 34 -6.71 3.45 23.26
C LEU A 34 -6.99 1.99 23.61
N ASP A 35 -7.48 1.74 24.83
CA ASP A 35 -8.06 0.46 25.19
C ASP A 35 -9.60 0.51 25.11
N LEU A 36 -10.23 -0.67 25.20
CA LEU A 36 -11.68 -0.81 25.10
C LEU A 36 -12.47 -0.05 26.17
N MET A 37 -11.81 0.43 27.23
CA MET A 37 -12.44 1.17 28.32
C MET A 37 -12.19 2.69 28.20
N GLY A 38 -11.59 3.15 27.09
CA GLY A 38 -11.28 4.56 26.86
C GLY A 38 -10.05 5.07 27.62
N SER A 39 -9.23 4.21 28.22
CA SER A 39 -7.94 4.59 28.80
C SER A 39 -6.89 4.73 27.72
N LEU A 40 -5.92 5.61 27.97
CA LEU A 40 -4.75 5.78 27.13
C LEU A 40 -3.57 5.00 27.72
N ARG A 41 -3.02 4.09 26.90
CA ARG A 41 -1.75 3.43 27.19
C ARG A 41 -0.68 3.97 26.27
N CYS A 42 0.57 4.03 26.73
CA CYS A 42 1.68 4.21 25.81
C CYS A 42 1.60 3.14 24.71
N ARG A 43 1.84 3.52 23.44
CA ARG A 43 1.85 2.54 22.35
C ARG A 43 2.86 1.44 22.59
N SER A 44 2.62 0.28 22.02
CA SER A 44 3.60 -0.81 22.00
C SER A 44 4.89 -0.38 21.30
N LEU A 45 5.98 -1.01 21.68
CA LEU A 45 7.32 -0.67 21.23
C LEU A 45 7.55 -1.17 19.80
N VAL A 46 8.48 -0.54 19.11
CA VAL A 46 9.04 -1.02 17.84
C VAL A 46 10.23 -1.90 18.17
N VAL A 47 10.27 -3.09 17.61
CA VAL A 47 11.28 -4.11 17.91
C VAL A 47 12.05 -4.47 16.65
N GLU A 48 13.36 -4.55 16.74
CA GLU A 48 14.17 -5.14 15.68
C GLU A 48 13.68 -6.57 15.39
N ASN A 49 13.38 -6.83 14.11
CA ASN A 49 12.86 -8.13 13.77
C ASN A 49 13.98 -9.13 13.58
N SER A 50 13.99 -10.17 14.41
CA SER A 50 14.93 -11.29 14.27
C SER A 50 14.81 -12.05 12.95
N TYR A 51 13.68 -11.92 12.26
CA TYR A 51 13.48 -12.55 10.94
C TYR A 51 14.17 -11.81 9.80
N PHE A 52 14.48 -10.50 9.94
CA PHE A 52 15.09 -9.67 8.91
C PHE A 52 16.50 -9.20 9.26
N THR A 53 17.21 -9.95 10.08
CA THR A 53 18.56 -9.59 10.59
C THR A 53 19.62 -9.37 9.49
N GLY A 54 19.35 -9.79 8.25
CA GLY A 54 20.23 -9.55 7.10
C GLY A 54 19.99 -8.26 6.33
N ILE A 55 18.94 -7.48 6.67
CA ILE A 55 18.60 -6.25 5.96
C ILE A 55 19.04 -5.05 6.79
N THR A 56 20.31 -4.72 6.73
CA THR A 56 20.90 -3.51 7.33
C THR A 56 21.59 -2.70 6.24
N THR A 57 21.24 -1.43 6.10
CA THR A 57 21.77 -0.59 5.04
C THR A 57 21.77 0.89 5.40
N THR A 58 22.69 1.65 4.81
CA THR A 58 22.72 3.11 4.88
C THR A 58 21.80 3.78 3.86
N ALA A 59 21.20 3.02 2.94
CA ALA A 59 20.24 3.51 1.96
C ALA A 59 18.80 3.33 2.45
N GLN A 60 17.93 4.27 2.15
CA GLN A 60 16.52 4.22 2.49
C GLN A 60 15.85 2.97 1.91
N ILE A 61 15.18 2.20 2.77
CA ILE A 61 14.39 1.03 2.37
C ILE A 61 13.03 1.51 1.88
N LYS A 62 12.67 1.12 0.66
CA LYS A 62 11.37 1.40 0.04
C LYS A 62 10.80 0.14 -0.61
N ASN A 63 9.55 0.22 -1.02
CA ASN A 63 8.88 -0.84 -1.78
C ASN A 63 8.74 -2.16 -1.02
N LEU A 64 8.54 -2.07 0.30
CA LEU A 64 8.26 -3.25 1.11
C LEU A 64 6.96 -3.92 0.64
N HIS A 65 7.06 -5.18 0.25
CA HIS A 65 5.94 -6.02 -0.16
C HIS A 65 6.20 -7.47 0.21
N GLN A 66 5.20 -8.17 0.74
CA GLN A 66 5.30 -9.58 1.09
C GLN A 66 4.51 -10.43 0.09
N LEU A 67 5.09 -11.55 -0.28
CA LEU A 67 4.43 -12.63 -0.95
C LEU A 67 4.58 -13.92 -0.17
N ASP A 68 3.49 -14.62 0.06
CA ASP A 68 3.49 -16.00 0.51
C ASP A 68 3.46 -16.93 -0.69
N VAL A 69 4.47 -17.79 -0.84
CA VAL A 69 4.52 -18.78 -1.93
C VAL A 69 3.76 -20.02 -1.50
N GLU A 70 2.68 -20.33 -2.21
CA GLU A 70 1.85 -21.50 -1.96
C GLU A 70 2.68 -22.80 -1.92
N GLY A 71 2.40 -23.63 -0.94
CA GLY A 71 2.91 -25.01 -0.84
C GLY A 71 4.32 -25.14 -0.25
N VAL A 72 5.03 -24.07 0.05
CA VAL A 72 6.43 -24.12 0.52
C VAL A 72 6.62 -23.48 1.90
N GLY A 73 5.62 -22.77 2.43
CA GLY A 73 5.76 -22.03 3.71
C GLY A 73 6.80 -20.89 3.63
N LYS A 74 7.22 -20.55 2.43
CA LYS A 74 8.21 -19.51 2.15
C LYS A 74 7.55 -18.15 2.13
N ARG A 75 8.18 -17.20 2.80
CA ARG A 75 7.84 -15.78 2.70
C ARG A 75 8.94 -15.08 1.93
N LEU A 76 8.53 -14.36 0.92
CA LEU A 76 9.39 -13.51 0.14
C LEU A 76 9.04 -12.06 0.45
N ILE A 77 10.03 -11.29 0.88
CA ILE A 77 9.85 -9.86 1.09
C ILE A 77 10.69 -9.11 0.07
N PHE A 78 9.99 -8.35 -0.74
CA PHE A 78 10.57 -7.46 -1.73
C PHE A 78 10.85 -6.11 -1.08
N TYR A 79 12.01 -5.54 -1.37
CA TYR A 79 12.37 -4.19 -0.94
C TYR A 79 13.42 -3.59 -1.88
N SER A 80 13.43 -2.28 -2.00
CA SER A 80 14.43 -1.58 -2.80
C SER A 80 15.39 -0.76 -1.95
N LEU A 81 16.65 -0.72 -2.37
CA LEU A 81 17.70 0.14 -1.85
C LEU A 81 18.24 0.98 -3.00
N GLY A 82 17.87 2.26 -3.04
CA GLY A 82 18.17 3.09 -4.20
C GLY A 82 17.60 2.48 -5.48
N SER A 83 18.46 2.18 -6.46
CA SER A 83 18.08 1.57 -7.74
C SER A 83 18.14 0.05 -7.78
N THR A 84 18.35 -0.62 -6.65
CA THR A 84 18.47 -2.08 -6.58
C THR A 84 17.27 -2.68 -5.87
N LEU A 85 16.62 -3.65 -6.51
CA LEU A 85 15.52 -4.42 -5.94
C LEU A 85 16.04 -5.76 -5.42
N TYR A 86 15.67 -6.07 -4.19
CA TYR A 86 16.03 -7.29 -3.48
C TYR A 86 14.80 -8.13 -3.17
N VAL A 87 15.00 -9.42 -3.05
CA VAL A 87 14.08 -10.33 -2.38
C VAL A 87 14.78 -11.00 -1.20
N TRP A 88 14.16 -10.91 -0.03
CA TRP A 88 14.58 -11.65 1.14
C TRP A 88 13.74 -12.92 1.29
N ASN A 89 14.42 -14.05 1.55
CA ASN A 89 13.78 -15.35 1.69
C ASN A 89 13.81 -15.79 3.16
N SER A 90 12.65 -16.10 3.74
CA SER A 90 12.50 -16.48 5.14
C SER A 90 13.12 -17.83 5.52
N GLU A 91 13.29 -18.75 4.55
CA GLU A 91 13.91 -20.07 4.83
C GLU A 91 15.42 -19.98 4.96
N THR A 92 16.04 -19.22 4.07
CA THR A 92 17.51 -19.11 4.02
C THR A 92 18.04 -17.94 4.85
N ASN A 93 17.14 -17.04 5.28
CA ASN A 93 17.45 -15.76 5.94
C ASN A 93 18.49 -14.95 5.12
N THR A 94 18.35 -14.95 3.80
CA THR A 94 19.25 -14.26 2.88
C THR A 94 18.49 -13.33 1.95
N ALA A 95 19.12 -12.20 1.63
CA ALA A 95 18.64 -11.28 0.62
C ALA A 95 19.38 -11.52 -0.70
N THR A 96 18.64 -11.62 -1.80
CA THR A 96 19.17 -11.80 -3.14
C THR A 96 18.81 -10.62 -4.01
N VAL A 97 19.75 -10.10 -4.79
CA VAL A 97 19.48 -9.06 -5.80
C VAL A 97 18.69 -9.67 -6.94
N ILE A 98 17.56 -9.05 -7.29
CA ILE A 98 16.74 -9.49 -8.43
C ILE A 98 16.77 -8.49 -9.60
N SER A 99 17.12 -7.22 -9.34
CA SER A 99 17.36 -6.22 -10.38
C SER A 99 18.23 -5.09 -9.86
N THR A 100 19.16 -4.58 -10.68
CA THR A 100 20.13 -3.51 -10.32
C THR A 100 19.86 -2.18 -11.02
N ALA A 101 18.87 -2.10 -11.89
CA ALA A 101 18.57 -0.92 -12.71
C ALA A 101 17.10 -0.52 -12.61
N VAL A 102 16.52 -0.64 -11.40
CA VAL A 102 15.14 -0.21 -11.17
C VAL A 102 15.10 1.30 -10.94
N GLY A 103 13.97 1.93 -11.29
CA GLY A 103 13.74 3.34 -11.01
C GLY A 103 13.62 3.63 -9.50
N THR A 104 13.54 4.89 -9.16
CA THR A 104 13.33 5.36 -7.78
C THR A 104 11.85 5.40 -7.39
N ASN A 105 10.96 5.08 -8.33
CA ASN A 105 9.52 5.05 -8.10
C ASN A 105 9.13 3.89 -7.17
N ARG A 106 7.96 4.00 -6.55
CA ARG A 106 7.38 2.87 -5.83
C ARG A 106 6.84 1.82 -6.79
N PHE A 107 7.05 0.55 -6.44
CA PHE A 107 6.54 -0.58 -7.20
C PHE A 107 5.08 -0.90 -6.85
N SER A 108 4.32 -1.29 -7.87
CA SER A 108 3.06 -2.01 -7.74
C SER A 108 3.34 -3.51 -7.91
N TYR A 109 2.71 -4.34 -7.09
CA TYR A 109 2.92 -5.79 -7.06
C TYR A 109 1.59 -6.52 -7.20
N THR A 110 1.62 -7.67 -7.86
CA THR A 110 0.51 -8.63 -7.84
C THR A 110 1.03 -10.04 -8.01
N ALA A 111 0.25 -11.02 -7.58
CA ALA A 111 0.59 -12.43 -7.72
C ALA A 111 -0.36 -13.12 -8.70
N LEU A 112 0.17 -13.97 -9.55
CA LEU A 112 -0.61 -14.86 -10.42
C LEU A 112 0.15 -16.17 -10.64
N LYS A 113 -0.59 -17.29 -10.68
CA LYS A 113 -0.06 -18.59 -11.10
C LYS A 113 -0.32 -18.76 -12.61
N PRO A 114 0.72 -18.77 -13.46
CA PRO A 114 0.55 -19.01 -14.91
C PRO A 114 0.01 -20.40 -15.21
N LEU A 115 -0.56 -20.56 -16.41
CA LEU A 115 -1.32 -21.74 -16.82
C LEU A 115 -0.59 -23.08 -16.63
N LEU A 116 0.69 -23.14 -17.02
CA LEU A 116 1.49 -24.37 -16.94
C LEU A 116 2.48 -24.37 -15.79
N SER A 117 2.63 -23.27 -15.06
CA SER A 117 3.62 -23.20 -13.99
C SER A 117 3.14 -23.90 -12.72
N ASP A 118 4.04 -24.62 -12.07
CA ASP A 118 3.83 -25.15 -10.72
C ASP A 118 4.00 -24.07 -9.63
N SER A 119 4.55 -22.91 -10.00
CA SER A 119 4.87 -21.81 -9.09
C SER A 119 4.00 -20.60 -9.33
N THR A 120 3.64 -19.92 -8.23
CA THR A 120 3.08 -18.56 -8.29
C THR A 120 4.19 -17.56 -8.55
N TYR A 121 3.97 -16.64 -9.48
CA TYR A 121 4.86 -15.51 -9.77
C TYR A 121 4.34 -14.23 -9.15
N VAL A 122 5.25 -13.42 -8.62
CA VAL A 122 5.02 -12.01 -8.32
C VAL A 122 5.38 -11.20 -9.56
N PHE A 123 4.42 -10.49 -10.07
CA PHE A 123 4.61 -9.50 -11.12
C PHE A 123 4.78 -8.13 -10.47
N TYR A 124 5.72 -7.35 -10.93
CA TYR A 124 6.01 -6.03 -10.37
C TYR A 124 6.38 -5.02 -11.44
N THR A 125 6.02 -3.77 -11.16
CA THR A 125 6.34 -2.63 -12.03
C THR A 125 6.47 -1.33 -11.25
N ASP A 126 7.35 -0.44 -11.70
CA ASP A 126 7.48 0.96 -11.24
C ASP A 126 7.09 1.98 -12.31
N GLY A 127 6.56 1.51 -13.46
CA GLY A 127 6.24 2.32 -14.63
C GLY A 127 7.39 2.43 -15.63
N VAL A 128 8.54 1.80 -15.34
CA VAL A 128 9.70 1.70 -16.23
C VAL A 128 10.13 0.24 -16.34
N THR A 129 10.35 -0.40 -15.21
CA THR A 129 10.74 -1.81 -15.12
C THR A 129 9.50 -2.67 -14.98
N MET A 130 9.38 -3.71 -15.80
CA MET A 130 8.33 -4.73 -15.69
C MET A 130 8.96 -6.11 -15.68
N ALA A 131 8.72 -6.88 -14.63
CA ALA A 131 9.28 -8.22 -14.50
C ALA A 131 8.44 -9.11 -13.59
N ALA A 132 8.78 -10.39 -13.55
CA ALA A 132 8.18 -11.40 -12.69
C ALA A 132 9.25 -12.19 -11.93
N HIS A 133 8.93 -12.64 -10.71
CA HIS A 133 9.81 -13.43 -9.87
C HIS A 133 9.03 -14.52 -9.13
N ASN A 134 9.55 -15.74 -9.10
CA ASN A 134 8.88 -16.89 -8.44
C ASN A 134 9.54 -17.32 -7.12
N GLY A 135 10.39 -16.47 -6.56
CA GLY A 135 11.16 -16.78 -5.35
C GLY A 135 12.54 -17.37 -5.63
N THR A 136 12.80 -17.79 -6.88
CA THR A 136 14.09 -18.37 -7.28
C THR A 136 14.65 -17.68 -8.52
N THR A 137 13.81 -17.46 -9.52
CA THR A 137 14.21 -16.90 -10.83
C THR A 137 13.40 -15.66 -11.17
N SER A 138 14.07 -14.69 -11.79
CA SER A 138 13.43 -13.51 -12.39
C SER A 138 13.25 -13.71 -13.89
N LYS A 139 12.13 -13.24 -14.41
CA LYS A 139 11.81 -13.23 -15.84
C LYS A 139 11.42 -11.82 -16.29
N THR A 140 11.81 -11.41 -17.47
CA THR A 140 11.21 -10.25 -18.13
C THR A 140 9.73 -10.50 -18.34
N TRP A 141 8.92 -9.45 -18.25
CA TRP A 141 7.48 -9.58 -18.47
C TRP A 141 7.17 -9.35 -19.95
N GLY A 142 6.48 -10.33 -20.57
CA GLY A 142 6.24 -10.39 -22.01
C GLY A 142 7.34 -11.15 -22.77
N ILE A 143 7.00 -11.63 -23.94
CA ILE A 143 7.88 -12.35 -24.87
C ILE A 143 7.86 -11.63 -26.21
N ASP A 144 8.96 -11.00 -26.57
CA ASP A 144 9.10 -10.32 -27.86
C ASP A 144 8.97 -11.31 -29.02
N ALA A 145 8.34 -10.86 -30.12
CA ALA A 145 8.23 -11.66 -31.32
C ALA A 145 9.59 -11.85 -32.00
N PRO A 146 9.81 -12.96 -32.70
CA PRO A 146 11.00 -13.11 -33.54
C PRO A 146 11.05 -12.05 -34.64
N GLU A 147 12.21 -11.43 -34.86
CA GLU A 147 12.38 -10.33 -35.83
C GLU A 147 12.57 -10.82 -37.26
N SER A 148 13.06 -12.06 -37.45
CA SER A 148 13.44 -12.58 -38.74
C SER A 148 12.55 -13.76 -39.17
N SER A 149 12.21 -13.82 -40.44
CA SER A 149 11.54 -15.01 -41.02
C SER A 149 12.53 -16.18 -41.18
N VAL A 150 11.98 -17.38 -41.25
CA VAL A 150 12.76 -18.58 -41.62
C VAL A 150 13.14 -18.55 -43.11
N ASN A 151 14.19 -19.28 -43.48
CA ASN A 151 14.53 -19.64 -44.86
C ASN A 151 14.05 -21.06 -45.14
N ILE A 152 13.57 -21.30 -46.35
CA ILE A 152 13.05 -22.61 -46.77
C ILE A 152 13.68 -23.05 -48.09
N ALA A 153 13.95 -24.33 -48.17
CA ALA A 153 14.52 -24.94 -49.36
C ALA A 153 13.90 -26.36 -49.60
N LEU A 154 13.97 -26.83 -50.80
CA LEU A 154 13.58 -28.20 -51.11
C LEU A 154 14.56 -29.17 -50.40
N SER A 155 14.02 -30.11 -49.67
CA SER A 155 14.82 -31.18 -49.05
C SER A 155 15.15 -32.27 -50.03
N THR A 156 16.32 -32.92 -49.81
CA THR A 156 16.66 -34.16 -50.49
C THR A 156 15.94 -35.37 -49.90
N ILE A 157 15.28 -35.19 -48.75
CA ILE A 157 14.50 -36.23 -48.10
C ILE A 157 13.06 -36.11 -48.55
N SER A 158 12.45 -37.22 -48.97
CA SER A 158 11.04 -37.31 -49.35
C SER A 158 10.14 -36.99 -48.14
N GLY A 159 8.98 -36.41 -48.41
CA GLY A 159 7.97 -36.07 -47.43
C GLY A 159 6.55 -36.19 -47.96
N ASN A 160 5.59 -35.58 -47.31
CA ASN A 160 4.17 -35.64 -47.65
C ASN A 160 3.64 -34.29 -48.19
N LEU A 161 4.52 -33.40 -48.63
CA LEU A 161 4.14 -32.06 -49.06
C LEU A 161 3.88 -32.04 -50.56
N ASP A 162 2.84 -31.26 -50.96
CA ASP A 162 2.45 -31.02 -52.36
C ASP A 162 1.72 -29.67 -52.43
N GLY A 163 2.32 -28.67 -53.05
CA GLY A 163 1.70 -27.37 -53.21
C GLY A 163 2.55 -26.16 -52.78
N VAL A 164 1.90 -25.10 -52.31
CA VAL A 164 2.52 -23.81 -52.00
C VAL A 164 2.39 -23.50 -50.51
N TYR A 165 3.53 -23.29 -49.84
CA TYR A 165 3.60 -23.14 -48.40
C TYR A 165 4.29 -21.85 -47.97
N THR A 166 3.93 -21.37 -46.77
CA THR A 166 4.63 -20.34 -46.02
C THR A 166 4.80 -20.78 -44.56
N TYR A 167 5.83 -20.28 -43.92
CA TYR A 167 6.18 -20.64 -42.54
C TYR A 167 6.32 -19.42 -41.66
N GLN A 168 6.01 -19.61 -40.37
CA GLN A 168 6.27 -18.69 -39.26
C GLN A 168 6.71 -19.52 -38.06
N TYR A 169 7.37 -18.89 -37.12
CA TYR A 169 7.69 -19.51 -35.83
C TYR A 169 7.49 -18.50 -34.68
N THR A 170 7.32 -19.03 -33.46
CA THR A 170 7.14 -18.27 -32.24
C THR A 170 8.16 -18.69 -31.20
N PHE A 171 8.45 -17.80 -30.26
CA PHE A 171 9.15 -18.14 -29.02
C PHE A 171 8.14 -18.62 -27.98
N TYR A 172 8.50 -19.63 -27.21
CA TYR A 172 7.61 -20.26 -26.25
C TYR A 172 8.33 -20.52 -24.92
N ASP A 173 7.69 -20.10 -23.83
CA ASP A 173 8.08 -20.41 -22.46
C ASP A 173 7.25 -21.60 -21.96
N SER A 174 7.83 -22.78 -21.89
CA SER A 174 7.12 -24.00 -21.47
C SER A 174 6.76 -24.03 -19.99
N ASP A 175 7.41 -23.20 -19.15
CA ASP A 175 7.08 -23.10 -17.73
C ASP A 175 5.77 -22.33 -17.52
N THR A 176 5.58 -21.22 -18.22
CA THR A 176 4.37 -20.40 -18.06
C THR A 176 3.27 -20.72 -19.06
N GLY A 177 3.60 -21.37 -20.17
CA GLY A 177 2.68 -21.59 -21.29
C GLY A 177 2.52 -20.37 -22.20
N SER A 178 3.30 -19.32 -21.97
CA SER A 178 3.23 -18.09 -22.75
C SER A 178 3.95 -18.22 -24.09
N GLU A 179 3.35 -17.66 -25.13
CA GLU A 179 3.83 -17.69 -26.50
C GLU A 179 3.91 -16.26 -27.08
N SER A 180 4.95 -15.97 -27.84
CA SER A 180 5.09 -14.68 -28.52
C SER A 180 4.16 -14.54 -29.72
N ASN A 181 4.01 -13.34 -30.24
CA ASN A 181 3.57 -13.14 -31.62
C ASN A 181 4.52 -13.86 -32.60
N PRO A 182 4.04 -14.25 -33.78
CA PRO A 182 4.85 -14.96 -34.76
C PRO A 182 5.91 -14.07 -35.43
N SER A 183 6.92 -14.73 -35.95
CA SER A 183 7.90 -14.12 -36.86
C SER A 183 7.24 -13.55 -38.14
N PRO A 184 7.90 -12.67 -38.87
CA PRO A 184 7.50 -12.36 -40.24
C PRO A 184 7.33 -13.65 -41.07
N THR A 185 6.30 -13.68 -41.94
CA THR A 185 6.05 -14.79 -42.84
C THR A 185 7.16 -14.89 -43.87
N CYS A 186 7.69 -16.10 -44.09
CA CYS A 186 8.64 -16.34 -45.17
C CYS A 186 8.01 -16.20 -46.57
N ALA A 187 8.81 -16.08 -47.62
CA ALA A 187 8.33 -16.12 -49.00
C ALA A 187 7.61 -17.42 -49.30
N ARG A 188 6.64 -17.35 -50.20
CA ARG A 188 5.90 -18.54 -50.68
C ARG A 188 6.87 -19.47 -51.41
N PHE A 189 6.76 -20.75 -51.14
CA PHE A 189 7.60 -21.79 -51.74
C PHE A 189 6.73 -22.92 -52.28
N THR A 190 6.97 -23.30 -53.54
CA THR A 190 6.24 -24.35 -54.23
C THR A 190 7.04 -25.63 -54.24
N VAL A 191 6.43 -26.73 -53.85
CA VAL A 191 7.02 -28.08 -53.88
C VAL A 191 6.12 -29.05 -54.67
N ALA A 192 6.75 -30.05 -55.26
CA ALA A 192 6.04 -31.12 -55.94
C ALA A 192 5.64 -32.24 -54.97
N THR A 193 4.68 -33.06 -55.36
CA THR A 193 4.16 -34.20 -54.60
C THR A 193 5.28 -35.10 -54.08
N GLY A 194 5.18 -35.43 -52.77
CA GLY A 194 6.13 -36.32 -52.12
C GLY A 194 7.43 -35.65 -51.64
N SER A 195 7.47 -34.31 -51.60
CA SER A 195 8.64 -33.55 -51.18
C SER A 195 8.65 -33.29 -49.68
N GLY A 196 9.85 -33.12 -49.12
CA GLY A 196 10.10 -32.49 -47.82
C GLY A 196 10.63 -31.07 -47.99
N ILE A 197 10.45 -30.23 -47.00
CA ILE A 197 10.99 -28.88 -46.95
C ILE A 197 11.99 -28.79 -45.80
N GLU A 198 13.21 -28.29 -46.11
CA GLU A 198 14.18 -27.92 -45.10
C GLU A 198 13.94 -26.46 -44.68
N VAL A 199 13.62 -26.27 -43.39
CA VAL A 199 13.45 -24.98 -42.78
C VAL A 199 14.73 -24.64 -42.05
N THR A 200 15.32 -23.48 -42.36
CA THR A 200 16.59 -22.99 -41.75
C THR A 200 16.42 -21.57 -41.22
N ASN A 201 17.42 -21.07 -40.52
CA ASN A 201 17.39 -19.74 -39.92
C ASN A 201 16.22 -19.57 -38.92
N ILE A 202 15.88 -20.63 -38.19
CA ILE A 202 14.95 -20.51 -37.05
C ILE A 202 15.70 -19.74 -35.95
N GLY A 203 15.18 -18.55 -35.61
CA GLY A 203 15.85 -17.66 -34.69
C GLY A 203 15.97 -18.21 -33.25
N VAL A 204 16.98 -17.72 -32.55
CA VAL A 204 17.30 -18.03 -31.16
C VAL A 204 17.03 -16.77 -30.33
N SER A 205 16.27 -16.87 -29.27
CA SER A 205 16.00 -15.75 -28.36
C SER A 205 17.15 -15.53 -27.39
N SER A 206 17.51 -14.29 -27.10
CA SER A 206 18.44 -13.94 -26.04
C SER A 206 17.82 -14.01 -24.64
N ALA A 207 16.49 -14.07 -24.53
CA ALA A 207 15.79 -14.14 -23.28
C ALA A 207 15.91 -15.54 -22.67
N SER A 208 16.48 -15.62 -21.46
CA SER A 208 16.74 -16.89 -20.75
C SER A 208 15.48 -17.68 -20.40
N ARG A 209 14.31 -17.03 -20.42
CA ARG A 209 13.02 -17.67 -20.17
C ARG A 209 12.53 -18.53 -21.35
N ILE A 210 13.06 -18.33 -22.55
CA ILE A 210 12.61 -19.07 -23.74
C ILE A 210 13.23 -20.46 -23.72
N THR A 211 12.36 -21.47 -23.59
CA THR A 211 12.74 -22.87 -23.45
C THR A 211 12.52 -23.65 -24.72
N SER A 212 11.64 -23.19 -25.60
CA SER A 212 11.31 -23.87 -26.86
C SER A 212 10.78 -22.89 -27.91
N ARG A 213 10.63 -23.38 -29.12
CA ARG A 213 10.04 -22.65 -30.25
C ARG A 213 9.00 -23.50 -30.90
N LYS A 214 7.92 -22.87 -31.39
CA LYS A 214 6.89 -23.54 -32.16
C LYS A 214 7.00 -23.12 -33.63
N LEU A 215 6.98 -24.08 -34.53
CA LEU A 215 7.06 -23.85 -35.96
C LEU A 215 5.69 -24.12 -36.57
N TYR A 216 5.26 -23.20 -37.43
CA TYR A 216 3.93 -23.20 -38.04
C TYR A 216 4.05 -23.12 -39.57
N ARG A 217 3.15 -23.79 -40.28
CA ARG A 217 3.05 -23.81 -41.74
C ARG A 217 1.61 -23.66 -42.18
N THR A 218 1.40 -23.07 -43.36
CA THR A 218 0.09 -23.11 -44.03
C THR A 218 -0.19 -24.51 -44.59
N ILE A 219 -1.46 -24.85 -44.87
CA ILE A 219 -1.80 -25.92 -45.80
C ILE A 219 -1.53 -25.43 -47.22
N ASP A 220 -1.58 -26.32 -48.20
CA ASP A 220 -1.41 -25.94 -49.60
C ASP A 220 -2.25 -24.72 -49.97
N SER A 221 -1.58 -23.68 -50.49
CA SER A 221 -2.19 -22.43 -50.93
C SER A 221 -3.02 -21.70 -49.86
N GLY A 222 -2.96 -22.14 -48.60
CA GLY A 222 -3.72 -21.60 -47.47
C GLY A 222 -3.18 -20.25 -46.94
N GLY A 223 -3.99 -19.60 -46.10
CA GLY A 223 -3.62 -18.36 -45.40
C GLY A 223 -3.44 -18.52 -43.88
N THR A 224 -3.97 -19.61 -43.31
CA THR A 224 -3.84 -19.91 -41.89
C THR A 224 -2.65 -20.81 -41.65
N HIS A 225 -1.80 -20.45 -40.66
CA HIS A 225 -0.67 -21.28 -40.26
C HIS A 225 -1.09 -22.24 -39.14
N TYR A 226 -0.60 -23.48 -39.22
CA TYR A 226 -0.86 -24.55 -38.25
C TYR A 226 0.44 -25.10 -37.70
N LEU A 227 0.41 -25.53 -36.45
CA LEU A 227 1.58 -26.11 -35.75
C LEU A 227 2.04 -27.38 -36.45
N ILE A 228 3.31 -27.40 -36.85
CA ILE A 228 3.96 -28.59 -37.40
C ILE A 228 4.93 -29.23 -36.44
N ALA A 229 5.58 -28.42 -35.57
CA ALA A 229 6.52 -28.92 -34.57
C ALA A 229 6.69 -27.97 -33.41
N THR A 230 6.99 -28.54 -32.23
CA THR A 230 7.60 -27.84 -31.11
C THR A 230 9.06 -28.24 -31.01
N ILE A 231 9.97 -27.30 -31.17
CA ILE A 231 11.41 -27.50 -31.06
C ILE A 231 11.76 -27.33 -29.56
N PRO A 232 12.15 -28.40 -28.83
CA PRO A 232 12.20 -28.42 -27.37
C PRO A 232 13.48 -27.80 -26.82
N ASP A 233 14.05 -26.82 -27.50
CA ASP A 233 15.23 -26.07 -27.09
C ASP A 233 15.21 -24.65 -27.68
N ASN A 234 16.18 -23.83 -27.32
CA ASN A 234 16.41 -22.48 -27.86
C ASN A 234 17.74 -22.38 -28.62
N THR A 235 18.18 -23.47 -29.27
CA THR A 235 19.51 -23.55 -29.94
C THR A 235 19.44 -24.13 -31.37
N THR A 236 18.55 -25.06 -31.63
CA THR A 236 18.37 -25.71 -32.94
C THR A 236 17.83 -24.71 -33.99
N THR A 237 18.55 -24.48 -35.07
CA THR A 237 18.18 -23.49 -36.11
C THR A 237 17.61 -24.07 -37.38
N THR A 238 17.46 -25.40 -37.46
CA THR A 238 16.97 -26.12 -38.64
C THR A 238 15.89 -27.10 -38.26
N PHE A 239 14.98 -27.35 -39.19
CA PHE A 239 13.93 -28.36 -39.04
C PHE A 239 13.57 -28.96 -40.43
N LEU A 240 13.40 -30.28 -40.50
CA LEU A 240 12.93 -30.96 -41.68
C LEU A 240 11.41 -31.19 -41.57
N ASP A 241 10.64 -30.56 -42.44
CA ASP A 241 9.20 -30.74 -42.52
C ASP A 241 8.81 -31.77 -43.53
N THR A 242 8.17 -32.84 -43.08
CA THR A 242 7.59 -33.93 -43.89
C THR A 242 6.13 -34.18 -43.51
N VAL A 243 5.53 -33.32 -42.69
CA VAL A 243 4.20 -33.48 -42.10
C VAL A 243 3.12 -33.28 -43.19
N ALA A 244 2.18 -34.18 -43.30
CA ALA A 244 1.06 -34.02 -44.25
C ALA A 244 0.10 -32.90 -43.79
N ASP A 245 -0.57 -32.23 -44.75
CA ASP A 245 -1.57 -31.20 -44.46
C ASP A 245 -2.76 -31.74 -43.65
N SER A 246 -3.10 -33.01 -43.82
CA SER A 246 -4.16 -33.71 -43.08
C SER A 246 -3.89 -33.85 -41.58
N ASP A 247 -2.64 -33.78 -41.17
CA ASP A 247 -2.20 -33.98 -39.78
C ASP A 247 -2.15 -32.65 -39.00
N LEU A 248 -2.39 -31.54 -39.69
CA LEU A 248 -2.39 -30.19 -39.10
C LEU A 248 -3.74 -29.88 -38.46
N SER A 249 -3.72 -29.50 -37.19
CA SER A 249 -4.95 -29.22 -36.43
C SER A 249 -4.92 -27.95 -35.60
N LEU A 250 -3.78 -27.60 -34.99
CA LEU A 250 -3.66 -26.47 -34.12
C LEU A 250 -3.25 -25.20 -34.88
N ALA A 251 -4.19 -24.28 -35.05
CA ALA A 251 -3.92 -23.01 -35.69
C ALA A 251 -3.05 -22.11 -34.85
N LEU A 252 -2.18 -21.31 -35.49
CA LEU A 252 -1.40 -20.26 -34.87
C LEU A 252 -2.31 -19.21 -34.24
N THR A 253 -2.11 -18.92 -32.99
CA THR A 253 -2.74 -17.80 -32.32
C THR A 253 -1.94 -16.53 -32.58
N ILE A 254 -2.58 -15.53 -33.15
CA ILE A 254 -2.02 -14.20 -33.40
C ILE A 254 -2.53 -13.23 -32.34
N ASP A 255 -1.98 -12.02 -32.30
CA ASP A 255 -2.36 -10.97 -31.34
C ASP A 255 -1.99 -11.36 -29.89
N GLN A 256 -0.76 -11.83 -29.73
CA GLN A 256 -0.12 -12.16 -28.45
C GLN A 256 0.83 -11.04 -28.04
N ASP A 257 0.35 -9.80 -28.03
CA ASP A 257 1.19 -8.64 -27.75
C ASP A 257 1.75 -8.69 -26.32
N ILE A 258 2.92 -8.10 -26.14
CA ILE A 258 3.53 -7.93 -24.83
C ILE A 258 2.75 -6.90 -23.99
N PRO A 259 2.84 -6.96 -22.64
CA PRO A 259 2.18 -5.99 -21.79
C PRO A 259 2.70 -4.57 -22.07
N PRO A 260 1.80 -3.55 -22.15
CA PRO A 260 2.23 -2.17 -22.22
C PRO A 260 2.90 -1.75 -20.92
N THR A 261 3.91 -0.88 -21.01
CA THR A 261 4.58 -0.33 -19.81
C THR A 261 3.59 0.44 -18.96
N ALA A 262 3.31 -0.08 -17.76
CA ALA A 262 2.29 0.42 -16.85
C ALA A 262 2.86 0.60 -15.44
N SER A 263 2.32 1.52 -14.65
CA SER A 263 2.75 1.78 -13.28
C SER A 263 1.87 1.16 -12.21
N LEU A 264 0.73 0.58 -12.58
CA LEU A 264 -0.25 -0.02 -11.68
C LEU A 264 -0.66 -1.40 -12.19
N ILE A 265 -0.69 -2.36 -11.28
CA ILE A 265 -1.07 -3.74 -11.59
C ILE A 265 -1.98 -4.32 -10.51
N ALA A 266 -2.88 -5.21 -10.92
CA ALA A 266 -3.68 -6.03 -10.01
C ALA A 266 -4.09 -7.33 -10.70
N SER A 267 -4.19 -8.42 -9.96
CA SER A 267 -4.77 -9.68 -10.44
C SER A 267 -6.26 -9.72 -10.15
N TYR A 268 -7.04 -10.20 -11.12
CA TYR A 268 -8.48 -10.42 -10.95
C TYR A 268 -8.98 -11.41 -12.02
N LYS A 269 -9.77 -12.40 -11.63
CA LYS A 269 -10.34 -13.44 -12.53
C LYS A 269 -9.27 -14.07 -13.42
N ASP A 270 -8.21 -14.57 -12.82
CA ASP A 270 -7.05 -15.21 -13.48
C ASP A 270 -6.36 -14.34 -14.55
N ARG A 271 -6.51 -13.03 -14.49
CA ARG A 271 -5.87 -12.06 -15.38
C ARG A 271 -5.09 -11.02 -14.59
N ILE A 272 -4.10 -10.42 -15.24
CA ILE A 272 -3.45 -9.22 -14.71
C ILE A 272 -4.00 -8.00 -15.44
N PHE A 273 -4.49 -7.06 -14.66
CA PHE A 273 -4.95 -5.74 -15.10
C PHE A 273 -3.84 -4.72 -14.93
N LEU A 274 -3.62 -3.89 -15.95
CA LEU A 274 -2.58 -2.88 -16.03
C LEU A 274 -3.20 -1.50 -16.22
N ALA A 275 -2.73 -0.49 -15.47
CA ALA A 275 -3.08 0.91 -15.68
C ALA A 275 -1.89 1.83 -15.44
N GLY A 276 -2.09 3.13 -15.64
CA GLY A 276 -1.01 4.11 -15.53
C GLY A 276 0.00 4.01 -16.67
N VAL A 277 -0.49 3.70 -17.88
CA VAL A 277 0.27 3.80 -19.13
C VAL A 277 0.31 5.27 -19.54
N ALA A 278 1.52 5.80 -19.77
CA ALA A 278 1.74 7.24 -19.96
C ALA A 278 0.87 7.87 -21.08
N ASP A 279 0.79 7.20 -22.22
CA ASP A 279 0.02 7.68 -23.38
C ASP A 279 -1.49 7.49 -23.26
N HIS A 280 -1.93 6.65 -22.31
CA HIS A 280 -3.32 6.27 -22.12
C HIS A 280 -3.70 6.20 -20.63
N PRO A 281 -3.73 7.32 -19.91
CA PRO A 281 -3.86 7.37 -18.44
C PRO A 281 -5.21 6.85 -17.91
N ASN A 282 -6.23 6.80 -18.77
CA ASN A 282 -7.57 6.29 -18.44
C ASN A 282 -7.89 4.93 -19.09
N ARG A 283 -6.90 4.24 -19.68
CA ARG A 283 -7.07 2.87 -20.14
C ARG A 283 -6.59 1.88 -19.12
N VAL A 284 -7.30 0.77 -19.04
CA VAL A 284 -6.92 -0.41 -18.27
C VAL A 284 -6.83 -1.58 -19.22
N TYR A 285 -5.65 -2.14 -19.35
CA TYR A 285 -5.34 -3.30 -20.16
C TYR A 285 -5.46 -4.57 -19.32
N PHE A 286 -5.73 -5.71 -19.94
CA PHE A 286 -5.80 -6.98 -19.21
C PHE A 286 -5.28 -8.13 -20.06
N SER A 287 -4.64 -9.10 -19.38
CA SER A 287 -4.05 -10.26 -20.03
C SER A 287 -5.08 -11.30 -20.46
N LEU A 288 -4.65 -12.31 -21.22
CA LEU A 288 -5.37 -13.57 -21.35
C LEU A 288 -5.47 -14.27 -19.98
N PRO A 289 -6.49 -15.13 -19.76
CA PRO A 289 -6.63 -15.86 -18.50
C PRO A 289 -5.43 -16.77 -18.26
N SER A 290 -4.81 -16.66 -17.08
CA SER A 290 -3.64 -17.44 -16.66
C SER A 290 -2.40 -17.33 -17.59
N LEU A 291 -2.44 -16.41 -18.56
CA LEU A 291 -1.33 -16.08 -19.46
C LEU A 291 -0.92 -14.61 -19.27
N PRO A 292 -0.16 -14.32 -18.22
CA PRO A 292 0.15 -12.94 -17.80
C PRO A 292 1.04 -12.17 -18.77
N ASP A 293 1.67 -12.84 -19.72
CA ASP A 293 2.54 -12.24 -20.72
C ASP A 293 1.82 -11.77 -21.99
N ASN A 294 0.56 -12.17 -22.18
CA ASN A 294 -0.17 -12.00 -23.45
C ASN A 294 -1.32 -11.00 -23.30
N TYR A 295 -1.21 -9.88 -24.01
CA TYR A 295 -2.17 -8.76 -24.02
C TYR A 295 -2.67 -8.49 -25.43
N PRO A 296 -3.73 -9.17 -25.89
CA PRO A 296 -4.30 -8.89 -27.20
C PRO A 296 -4.60 -7.41 -27.40
N SER A 297 -4.38 -6.90 -28.60
CA SER A 297 -4.46 -5.46 -28.95
C SER A 297 -5.80 -4.82 -28.63
N THR A 298 -6.86 -5.61 -28.52
CA THR A 298 -8.22 -5.18 -28.17
C THR A 298 -8.56 -5.35 -26.68
N PHE A 299 -7.66 -5.95 -25.88
CA PHE A 299 -7.93 -6.25 -24.48
C PHE A 299 -7.64 -5.05 -23.58
N TRP A 300 -8.47 -4.04 -23.70
CA TRP A 300 -8.47 -2.87 -22.84
C TRP A 300 -9.87 -2.28 -22.69
N ILE A 301 -10.07 -1.55 -21.62
CA ILE A 301 -11.29 -0.79 -21.33
C ILE A 301 -10.95 0.65 -21.01
N THR A 302 -11.88 1.56 -21.31
CA THR A 302 -11.78 2.97 -20.89
C THR A 302 -12.43 3.16 -19.53
N VAL A 303 -11.72 3.84 -18.62
CA VAL A 303 -12.20 4.19 -17.29
C VAL A 303 -12.28 5.70 -17.20
N GLY A 304 -13.49 6.24 -17.13
CA GLY A 304 -13.70 7.70 -17.07
C GLY A 304 -13.22 8.45 -18.31
N THR A 305 -12.63 9.61 -18.09
CA THR A 305 -12.10 10.52 -19.12
C THR A 305 -10.58 10.58 -19.05
N SER A 306 -9.92 11.10 -20.10
CA SER A 306 -8.46 11.23 -20.14
C SER A 306 -7.88 12.12 -19.05
N ASP A 307 -8.68 13.06 -18.52
CA ASP A 307 -8.25 13.99 -17.47
C ASP A 307 -8.36 13.39 -16.06
N ASP A 308 -9.04 12.24 -15.94
CA ASP A 308 -9.28 11.54 -14.67
C ASP A 308 -8.54 10.19 -14.69
N GLU A 309 -7.22 10.23 -14.59
CA GLU A 309 -6.35 9.07 -14.64
C GLU A 309 -6.64 8.03 -13.55
N VAL A 310 -6.41 6.75 -13.85
CA VAL A 310 -6.47 5.67 -12.87
C VAL A 310 -5.26 5.76 -11.95
N ARG A 311 -5.50 5.84 -10.64
CA ARG A 311 -4.48 6.00 -9.59
C ARG A 311 -4.26 4.72 -8.77
N ALA A 312 -5.24 3.83 -8.70
CA ALA A 312 -5.09 2.50 -8.11
C ALA A 312 -6.10 1.52 -8.70
N ILE A 313 -5.72 0.26 -8.71
CA ILE A 313 -6.58 -0.88 -9.05
C ILE A 313 -6.63 -1.76 -7.82
N VAL A 314 -7.83 -2.02 -7.30
CA VAL A 314 -8.01 -2.82 -6.09
C VAL A 314 -9.23 -3.73 -6.19
N GLU A 315 -9.11 -4.92 -5.64
CA GLU A 315 -10.25 -5.82 -5.45
C GLU A 315 -10.87 -5.58 -4.07
N TYR A 316 -12.18 -5.45 -4.04
CA TYR A 316 -12.95 -5.36 -2.80
C TYR A 316 -14.29 -6.04 -3.00
N ASP A 317 -14.69 -6.91 -2.05
CA ASP A 317 -15.95 -7.65 -2.06
C ASP A 317 -16.20 -8.40 -3.39
N GLY A 318 -15.14 -9.08 -3.90
CA GLY A 318 -15.18 -9.84 -5.15
C GLY A 318 -15.35 -9.02 -6.43
N MET A 319 -15.19 -7.70 -6.36
CA MET A 319 -15.28 -6.77 -7.48
C MET A 319 -13.99 -5.98 -7.65
N LEU A 320 -13.62 -5.69 -8.90
CA LEU A 320 -12.47 -4.85 -9.21
C LEU A 320 -12.89 -3.37 -9.31
N TYR A 321 -12.19 -2.51 -8.59
CA TYR A 321 -12.39 -1.07 -8.58
C TYR A 321 -11.18 -0.33 -9.11
N PHE A 322 -11.45 0.73 -9.84
CA PHE A 322 -10.48 1.67 -10.37
C PHE A 322 -10.63 2.98 -9.61
N VAL A 323 -9.69 3.26 -8.72
CA VAL A 323 -9.65 4.54 -8.00
C VAL A 323 -9.00 5.56 -8.91
N GLN A 324 -9.71 6.61 -9.25
CA GLN A 324 -9.28 7.69 -10.12
C GLN A 324 -8.95 8.93 -9.28
N ARG A 325 -8.55 10.02 -9.92
CA ARG A 325 -8.30 11.29 -9.24
C ARG A 325 -9.58 11.90 -8.66
N ALA A 326 -10.69 11.85 -9.40
CA ALA A 326 -11.94 12.51 -9.07
C ALA A 326 -13.13 11.54 -8.86
N GLY A 327 -12.87 10.27 -8.60
CA GLY A 327 -13.93 9.31 -8.35
C GLY A 327 -13.45 7.86 -8.35
N ILE A 328 -14.40 6.95 -8.31
CA ILE A 328 -14.15 5.51 -8.32
C ILE A 328 -15.08 4.85 -9.34
N SER A 329 -14.52 4.00 -10.19
CA SER A 329 -15.26 3.18 -11.15
C SER A 329 -15.15 1.72 -10.78
N ARG A 330 -16.16 0.92 -11.14
CA ARG A 330 -16.21 -0.52 -10.90
C ARG A 330 -16.22 -1.28 -12.23
N LEU A 331 -15.50 -2.40 -12.28
CA LEU A 331 -15.55 -3.33 -13.38
C LEU A 331 -16.83 -4.18 -13.32
N TYR A 332 -17.52 -4.28 -14.43
CA TYR A 332 -18.61 -5.22 -14.69
C TYR A 332 -18.23 -6.17 -15.80
N GLY A 333 -18.88 -7.33 -15.85
CA GLY A 333 -18.65 -8.36 -16.87
C GLY A 333 -17.84 -9.53 -16.32
N GLU A 334 -17.86 -10.63 -17.07
CA GLU A 334 -17.22 -11.90 -16.69
C GLU A 334 -16.00 -12.21 -17.56
N ASP A 335 -15.96 -11.71 -18.77
CA ASP A 335 -14.93 -11.98 -19.77
C ASP A 335 -14.53 -10.74 -20.56
N ALA A 336 -13.53 -10.87 -21.41
CA ALA A 336 -12.96 -9.79 -22.21
C ALA A 336 -13.99 -9.06 -23.09
N ASN A 337 -15.03 -9.74 -23.56
CA ASN A 337 -16.05 -9.17 -24.44
C ASN A 337 -17.11 -8.38 -23.68
N THR A 338 -17.26 -8.68 -22.38
CA THR A 338 -18.29 -8.10 -21.53
C THR A 338 -17.74 -7.09 -20.52
N PHE A 339 -16.42 -6.99 -20.34
CA PHE A 339 -15.80 -6.07 -19.43
C PHE A 339 -16.14 -4.62 -19.76
N LYS A 340 -16.66 -3.92 -18.76
CA LYS A 340 -17.03 -2.50 -18.82
C LYS A 340 -16.81 -1.81 -17.49
N ALA A 341 -16.12 -0.68 -17.49
CA ALA A 341 -16.01 0.17 -16.31
C ALA A 341 -17.23 1.10 -16.19
N THR A 342 -17.80 1.19 -15.01
CA THR A 342 -18.93 2.09 -14.73
C THR A 342 -18.63 2.89 -13.46
N LYS A 343 -18.81 4.21 -13.53
CA LYS A 343 -18.59 5.12 -12.40
C LYS A 343 -19.56 4.80 -11.27
N THR A 344 -19.05 4.76 -10.04
CA THR A 344 -19.84 4.61 -8.81
C THR A 344 -20.43 5.97 -8.40
N ARG A 345 -21.06 6.03 -7.24
CA ARG A 345 -21.55 7.29 -6.66
C ARG A 345 -20.48 8.08 -5.91
N SER A 346 -19.23 7.60 -5.90
CA SER A 346 -18.13 8.35 -5.32
C SER A 346 -17.72 9.50 -6.25
N HIS A 347 -17.71 10.72 -5.69
CA HIS A 347 -17.19 11.92 -6.34
C HIS A 347 -15.81 12.31 -5.80
N VAL A 348 -15.18 11.43 -5.02
CA VAL A 348 -13.86 11.60 -4.44
C VAL A 348 -13.00 10.42 -4.85
N GLY A 349 -11.81 10.70 -5.29
CA GLY A 349 -10.74 9.75 -5.55
C GLY A 349 -9.45 10.16 -4.84
N THR A 350 -8.29 9.76 -5.35
CA THR A 350 -7.01 10.00 -4.68
C THR A 350 -5.96 10.62 -5.59
N ASN A 351 -5.18 11.56 -5.04
CA ASN A 351 -3.89 11.97 -5.59
C ASN A 351 -2.72 11.21 -4.94
N ALA A 352 -3.00 10.47 -3.88
CA ALA A 352 -2.04 9.74 -3.05
C ALA A 352 -2.18 8.23 -3.32
N LYS A 353 -1.78 7.77 -4.51
CA LYS A 353 -2.04 6.40 -5.01
C LYS A 353 -1.61 5.28 -4.03
N TRP A 354 -0.53 5.48 -3.31
CA TRP A 354 0.00 4.49 -2.36
C TRP A 354 -0.71 4.48 -1.00
N SER A 355 -1.63 5.42 -0.76
CA SER A 355 -2.47 5.42 0.44
C SER A 355 -3.60 4.39 0.38
N VAL A 356 -3.89 3.84 -0.79
CA VAL A 356 -5.04 2.95 -0.99
C VAL A 356 -4.79 1.61 -0.29
N ALA A 357 -5.71 1.24 0.60
CA ALA A 357 -5.69 -0.02 1.33
C ALA A 357 -7.10 -0.60 1.43
N VAL A 358 -7.20 -1.93 1.39
CA VAL A 358 -8.48 -2.63 1.45
C VAL A 358 -8.70 -3.16 2.86
N GLY A 359 -9.81 -2.76 3.48
CA GLY A 359 -10.31 -3.32 4.73
C GLY A 359 -11.60 -4.12 4.51
N PRO A 360 -12.09 -4.82 5.54
CA PRO A 360 -13.29 -5.64 5.44
C PRO A 360 -14.57 -4.82 5.19
N ASP A 361 -14.58 -3.55 5.55
CA ASP A 361 -15.72 -2.63 5.46
C ASP A 361 -15.57 -1.57 4.36
N GLY A 362 -14.52 -1.64 3.54
CA GLY A 362 -14.31 -0.71 2.43
C GLY A 362 -12.87 -0.52 2.00
N ILE A 363 -12.72 0.33 0.99
CA ILE A 363 -11.43 0.79 0.48
C ILE A 363 -11.09 2.12 1.14
N TYR A 364 -9.95 2.17 1.82
CA TYR A 364 -9.44 3.37 2.49
C TYR A 364 -8.41 4.07 1.63
N PHE A 365 -8.43 5.38 1.60
CA PHE A 365 -7.47 6.19 0.85
C PHE A 365 -7.39 7.63 1.36
N SER A 366 -6.29 8.32 1.06
CA SER A 366 -6.11 9.74 1.35
C SER A 366 -6.32 10.56 0.08
N ALA A 367 -7.06 11.66 0.22
CA ALA A 367 -7.21 12.71 -0.77
C ALA A 367 -6.59 14.03 -0.26
N ASN A 368 -6.59 15.08 -1.05
CA ASN A 368 -5.98 16.37 -0.67
C ASN A 368 -6.65 17.05 0.53
N ASP A 369 -7.91 16.76 0.75
CA ASP A 369 -8.76 17.38 1.78
C ASP A 369 -9.11 16.45 2.93
N GLY A 370 -8.65 15.20 2.90
CA GLY A 370 -8.96 14.24 3.95
C GLY A 370 -8.67 12.79 3.61
N ALA A 371 -8.85 11.92 4.59
CA ALA A 371 -8.90 10.48 4.40
C ALA A 371 -10.36 10.01 4.28
N TYR A 372 -10.57 9.05 3.39
CA TYR A 372 -11.89 8.55 3.02
C TYR A 372 -11.97 7.04 3.10
N ARG A 373 -13.19 6.53 3.32
CA ARG A 373 -13.55 5.13 3.15
C ARG A 373 -14.61 5.02 2.07
N PHE A 374 -14.40 4.15 1.10
CA PHE A 374 -15.36 3.80 0.06
C PHE A 374 -15.99 2.44 0.38
N ASP A 375 -17.31 2.38 0.49
CA ASP A 375 -18.08 1.21 0.92
C ASP A 375 -18.58 0.32 -0.24
N GLY A 376 -18.01 0.48 -1.44
CA GLY A 376 -18.48 -0.18 -2.67
C GLY A 376 -19.48 0.65 -3.47
N VAL A 377 -20.07 1.70 -2.88
CA VAL A 377 -21.07 2.58 -3.50
C VAL A 377 -20.66 4.04 -3.47
N LYS A 378 -20.30 4.55 -2.29
CA LYS A 378 -19.95 5.95 -2.04
C LYS A 378 -18.72 6.08 -1.16
N SER A 379 -18.03 7.21 -1.26
CA SER A 379 -16.95 7.57 -0.34
C SER A 379 -17.49 8.43 0.81
N THR A 380 -17.04 8.09 2.02
CA THR A 380 -17.34 8.85 3.25
C THR A 380 -16.02 9.32 3.85
N ARG A 381 -15.95 10.60 4.21
CA ARG A 381 -14.76 11.15 4.87
C ARG A 381 -14.67 10.60 6.29
N VAL A 382 -13.54 9.98 6.63
CA VAL A 382 -13.27 9.43 7.97
C VAL A 382 -12.36 10.32 8.81
N SER A 383 -11.74 11.33 8.19
CA SER A 383 -10.81 12.26 8.85
C SER A 383 -11.48 13.57 9.31
N GLU A 384 -12.79 13.58 9.52
CA GLU A 384 -13.49 14.79 9.96
C GLU A 384 -12.91 15.35 11.27
N SER A 385 -12.59 14.47 12.22
CA SER A 385 -12.05 14.85 13.53
C SER A 385 -10.67 15.50 13.47
N ILE A 386 -9.84 15.09 12.52
CA ILE A 386 -8.47 15.60 12.33
C ILE A 386 -8.35 16.54 11.12
N GLY A 387 -9.45 17.19 10.74
CA GLY A 387 -9.53 17.97 9.49
C GLY A 387 -8.47 19.05 9.34
N ARG A 388 -7.95 19.60 10.43
CA ARG A 388 -6.96 20.70 10.39
C ARG A 388 -5.58 20.28 9.88
N ILE A 389 -5.22 19.01 9.91
CA ILE A 389 -3.96 18.58 9.28
C ILE A 389 -3.97 18.77 7.75
N PHE A 390 -5.17 18.94 7.16
CA PHE A 390 -5.35 19.22 5.73
C PHE A 390 -5.50 20.73 5.44
N ASP A 391 -5.26 21.59 6.43
CA ASP A 391 -5.26 23.04 6.25
C ASP A 391 -4.05 23.49 5.40
N LYS A 392 -4.06 24.76 4.97
CA LYS A 392 -2.98 25.29 4.10
C LYS A 392 -1.76 25.78 4.86
N THR A 393 -1.87 26.03 6.16
CA THR A 393 -0.81 26.61 6.98
C THR A 393 -0.69 25.86 8.31
N PRO A 394 0.51 25.40 8.68
CA PRO A 394 0.75 24.79 9.98
C PRO A 394 0.65 25.85 11.11
N THR A 395 0.40 25.38 12.31
CA THR A 395 0.39 26.21 13.53
C THR A 395 1.29 25.58 14.59
N ALA A 396 1.58 26.32 15.66
CA ALA A 396 2.34 25.77 16.80
C ALA A 396 1.69 24.55 17.47
N LEU A 397 0.42 24.29 17.16
CA LEU A 397 -0.37 23.21 17.77
C LEU A 397 -0.55 21.99 16.87
N TYR A 398 -0.39 22.13 15.56
CA TYR A 398 -0.50 21.01 14.62
C TYR A 398 0.29 21.27 13.34
N ASP A 399 0.87 20.19 12.82
CA ASP A 399 1.48 20.13 11.50
C ASP A 399 0.40 19.91 10.44
N ILE A 400 0.72 20.19 9.19
CA ILE A 400 -0.19 19.97 8.05
C ILE A 400 0.38 18.97 7.07
N VAL A 401 -0.49 18.35 6.28
CA VAL A 401 -0.07 17.47 5.17
C VAL A 401 0.72 18.27 4.14
N ASP A 402 1.93 17.81 3.84
CA ASP A 402 2.71 18.36 2.74
C ASP A 402 2.25 17.75 1.41
N THR A 403 1.37 18.47 0.72
CA THR A 403 0.80 18.03 -0.56
C THR A 403 1.83 17.92 -1.68
N THR A 404 3.02 18.53 -1.53
CA THR A 404 4.07 18.49 -2.56
C THR A 404 4.82 17.16 -2.56
N THR A 405 4.93 16.52 -1.40
CA THR A 405 5.62 15.24 -1.23
C THR A 405 4.67 14.08 -0.97
N LEU A 406 3.36 14.34 -0.89
CA LEU A 406 2.34 13.37 -0.52
C LEU A 406 2.37 12.13 -1.41
N GLU A 407 2.40 12.29 -2.72
CA GLU A 407 2.38 11.16 -3.66
C GLU A 407 3.60 10.24 -3.51
N ALA A 408 4.76 10.80 -3.26
CA ALA A 408 6.01 10.04 -3.15
C ALA A 408 6.16 9.32 -1.81
N ASN A 409 5.69 9.93 -0.72
CA ASN A 409 5.99 9.49 0.65
C ASN A 409 4.83 8.78 1.33
N VAL A 410 3.58 8.99 0.87
CA VAL A 410 2.41 8.33 1.46
C VAL A 410 2.47 6.82 1.25
N LYS A 411 2.06 6.07 2.26
CA LYS A 411 1.79 4.64 2.17
C LYS A 411 0.68 4.27 3.14
N GLY A 412 -0.31 3.53 2.66
CA GLY A 412 -1.42 3.04 3.47
C GLY A 412 -1.43 1.51 3.51
N VAL A 413 -1.74 0.95 4.67
CA VAL A 413 -2.00 -0.48 4.85
C VAL A 413 -3.16 -0.66 5.83
N PHE A 414 -3.92 -1.73 5.65
CA PHE A 414 -4.99 -2.09 6.57
C PHE A 414 -4.72 -3.44 7.20
N ILE A 415 -4.77 -3.52 8.53
CA ILE A 415 -4.55 -4.76 9.27
C ILE A 415 -5.28 -4.73 10.61
N ALA A 416 -5.86 -5.85 11.01
CA ALA A 416 -6.51 -6.04 12.32
C ALA A 416 -7.54 -4.94 12.68
N GLY A 417 -8.33 -4.47 11.69
CA GLY A 417 -9.34 -3.42 11.92
C GLY A 417 -8.80 -1.99 11.90
N VAL A 418 -7.51 -1.81 11.60
CA VAL A 418 -6.84 -0.52 11.66
C VAL A 418 -6.25 -0.15 10.30
N TYR A 419 -6.52 1.06 9.85
CA TYR A 419 -5.86 1.68 8.72
C TYR A 419 -4.65 2.49 9.21
N TYR A 420 -3.45 2.02 8.88
CA TYR A 420 -2.19 2.72 9.12
C TYR A 420 -1.80 3.51 7.88
N LEU A 421 -1.43 4.76 8.09
CA LEU A 421 -1.11 5.70 7.02
C LEU A 421 0.18 6.45 7.35
N ILE A 422 1.22 6.28 6.53
CA ILE A 422 2.36 7.19 6.53
C ILE A 422 1.90 8.48 5.87
N MET A 423 2.07 9.60 6.57
CA MET A 423 1.69 10.92 6.08
C MET A 423 2.86 11.88 6.20
N PRO A 424 3.29 12.54 5.12
CA PRO A 424 4.28 13.61 5.20
C PRO A 424 3.63 14.83 5.86
N LEU A 425 4.08 15.18 7.05
CA LEU A 425 3.60 16.32 7.81
C LEU A 425 4.65 17.44 7.85
N LYS A 426 4.21 18.65 7.56
CA LYS A 426 5.04 19.85 7.53
C LYS A 426 4.76 20.72 8.75
N ASP A 427 5.81 21.06 9.48
CA ASP A 427 5.76 21.91 10.65
C ASP A 427 5.81 23.43 10.32
N THR A 428 5.80 24.27 11.35
CA THR A 428 5.88 25.73 11.21
C THR A 428 7.23 26.23 10.70
N THR A 429 8.28 25.42 10.77
CA THR A 429 9.62 25.76 10.24
C THR A 429 9.73 25.44 8.74
N GLY A 430 8.75 24.72 8.19
CA GLY A 430 8.75 24.24 6.80
C GLY A 430 9.40 22.86 6.63
N THR A 431 9.79 22.21 7.74
CA THR A 431 10.37 20.87 7.72
C THR A 431 9.26 19.83 7.58
N THR A 432 9.41 18.92 6.59
CA THR A 432 8.49 17.82 6.37
C THR A 432 9.06 16.53 6.96
N THR A 433 8.26 15.85 7.77
CA THR A 433 8.60 14.56 8.37
C THR A 433 7.48 13.55 8.08
N ASN A 434 7.85 12.34 7.66
CA ASN A 434 6.89 11.26 7.51
C ASN A 434 6.47 10.76 8.89
N ARG A 435 5.19 10.78 9.19
CA ARG A 435 4.63 10.33 10.47
C ARG A 435 3.63 9.21 10.25
N LEU A 436 3.63 8.24 11.13
CA LEU A 436 2.64 7.18 11.13
C LEU A 436 1.37 7.65 11.86
N ILE A 437 0.25 7.61 11.14
CA ILE A 437 -1.08 7.92 11.66
C ILE A 437 -1.92 6.66 11.62
N ARG A 438 -2.70 6.43 12.66
CA ARG A 438 -3.56 5.27 12.82
C ARG A 438 -5.03 5.70 12.84
N TYR A 439 -5.86 5.02 12.05
CA TYR A 439 -7.32 5.08 12.13
C TYR A 439 -7.88 3.72 12.56
N ASP A 440 -8.53 3.66 13.68
CA ASP A 440 -9.27 2.50 14.12
C ASP A 440 -10.66 2.50 13.50
N ALA A 441 -10.95 1.52 12.67
CA ALA A 441 -12.21 1.47 11.91
C ALA A 441 -13.41 1.10 12.80
N ILE A 442 -13.17 0.40 13.91
CA ILE A 442 -14.23 -0.01 14.87
C ILE A 442 -14.57 1.17 15.77
N GLU A 443 -13.58 1.75 16.41
CA GLU A 443 -13.75 2.88 17.34
C GLU A 443 -13.93 4.23 16.61
N GLN A 444 -13.66 4.28 15.31
CA GLN A 444 -13.70 5.48 14.47
C GLN A 444 -12.82 6.62 15.01
N THR A 445 -11.66 6.26 15.53
CA THR A 445 -10.73 7.18 16.19
C THR A 445 -9.40 7.29 15.45
N TRP A 446 -8.82 8.49 15.49
CA TRP A 446 -7.50 8.76 14.98
C TRP A 446 -6.49 8.88 16.12
N LEU A 447 -5.30 8.37 15.88
CA LEU A 447 -4.14 8.54 16.75
C LEU A 447 -2.92 8.84 15.88
N ARG A 448 -2.00 9.64 16.42
CA ARG A 448 -0.73 9.98 15.79
C ARG A 448 0.40 9.33 16.58
N PHE A 449 1.36 8.75 15.87
CA PHE A 449 2.59 8.28 16.47
C PHE A 449 3.75 9.21 16.10
N ASN A 450 4.54 9.59 17.07
CA ASN A 450 5.79 10.33 16.85
C ASN A 450 6.89 9.38 16.38
N LEU A 451 6.62 8.73 15.26
CA LEU A 451 7.44 7.71 14.65
C LEU A 451 7.64 8.09 13.19
N ALA A 452 8.87 8.44 12.84
CA ALA A 452 9.25 8.60 11.46
C ALA A 452 9.24 7.23 10.78
N CYS A 453 8.59 7.13 9.63
CA CYS A 453 8.45 5.89 8.90
C CYS A 453 8.52 6.16 7.40
N ASP A 454 9.35 5.40 6.67
CA ASP A 454 9.54 5.58 5.23
C ASP A 454 8.72 4.61 4.41
N ASP A 455 8.52 3.39 4.91
CA ASP A 455 7.66 2.39 4.28
C ASP A 455 7.07 1.43 5.32
N ILE A 456 5.90 0.87 5.01
CA ILE A 456 5.18 -0.11 5.83
C ILE A 456 4.57 -1.20 4.96
N PHE A 457 4.44 -2.39 5.52
CA PHE A 457 3.59 -3.45 4.97
C PHE A 457 2.91 -4.25 6.09
N ALA A 458 1.78 -4.85 5.77
CA ALA A 458 1.00 -5.67 6.69
C ALA A 458 1.15 -7.15 6.34
N ASP A 459 1.51 -7.96 7.32
CA ASP A 459 1.46 -9.41 7.24
C ASP A 459 0.11 -9.90 7.79
N ALA A 460 -0.86 -10.07 6.91
CA ALA A 460 -2.19 -10.51 7.28
C ALA A 460 -2.20 -11.91 7.92
N GLY A 461 -1.28 -12.79 7.53
CA GLY A 461 -1.17 -14.15 8.06
C GLY A 461 -0.72 -14.21 9.52
N ARG A 462 0.07 -13.22 9.97
CA ARG A 462 0.52 -13.09 11.36
C ARG A 462 -0.23 -12.03 12.16
N GLY A 463 -0.96 -11.15 11.49
CA GLY A 463 -1.58 -9.99 12.11
C GLY A 463 -0.55 -8.93 12.55
N GLU A 464 0.60 -8.87 11.90
CA GLU A 464 1.71 -8.01 12.26
C GLU A 464 1.92 -6.89 11.24
N LEU A 465 2.32 -5.72 11.72
CA LEU A 465 2.74 -4.58 10.91
C LEU A 465 4.25 -4.46 10.93
N TYR A 466 4.86 -4.33 9.75
CA TYR A 466 6.29 -4.10 9.60
C TYR A 466 6.53 -2.74 8.97
N GLY A 467 7.65 -2.11 9.35
CA GLY A 467 8.03 -0.81 8.83
C GLY A 467 9.53 -0.65 8.69
N ALA A 468 9.94 0.36 7.94
CA ALA A 468 11.33 0.75 7.78
C ALA A 468 11.51 2.25 8.04
N SER A 469 12.55 2.60 8.79
CA SER A 469 12.92 4.00 9.06
C SER A 469 14.37 4.11 9.50
N GLU A 470 15.02 5.24 9.18
CA GLU A 470 16.34 5.62 9.67
C GLU A 470 16.30 6.04 11.15
N ASP A 471 15.25 6.75 11.56
CA ASP A 471 15.14 7.36 12.90
C ASP A 471 15.04 6.34 14.04
N LEU A 472 14.80 5.06 13.71
CA LEU A 472 14.66 3.99 14.69
C LEU A 472 16.01 3.41 15.15
N GLN A 473 17.14 3.91 14.63
CA GLN A 473 18.48 3.42 15.01
C GLN A 473 19.45 4.51 15.44
N THR A 474 20.21 4.20 16.47
CA THR A 474 21.38 4.97 16.89
C THR A 474 22.60 4.85 15.96
N SER A 475 22.56 3.91 15.01
CA SER A 475 23.67 3.60 14.09
C SER A 475 23.59 4.29 12.72
N GLY A 476 22.49 4.99 12.40
CA GLY A 476 22.29 5.62 11.10
C GLY A 476 22.03 4.63 9.95
N ASN A 477 21.59 3.43 10.27
CA ASN A 477 21.22 2.40 9.28
C ASN A 477 19.72 2.21 9.22
N TYR A 478 19.20 1.92 8.02
CA TYR A 478 17.81 1.48 7.84
C TYR A 478 17.70 -0.02 8.10
N MET A 479 16.62 -0.42 8.77
CA MET A 479 16.24 -1.81 9.00
C MET A 479 14.74 -2.00 8.84
N VAL A 480 14.32 -3.25 8.74
CA VAL A 480 12.90 -3.63 8.80
C VAL A 480 12.57 -4.02 10.24
N TYR A 481 11.55 -3.38 10.79
CA TYR A 481 11.11 -3.52 12.18
C TYR A 481 9.73 -4.16 12.25
N ASN A 482 9.48 -4.92 13.31
CA ASN A 482 8.12 -5.27 13.72
C ASN A 482 7.56 -4.08 14.51
N MET A 483 6.50 -3.50 13.99
CA MET A 483 5.82 -2.36 14.60
C MET A 483 4.86 -2.87 15.68
N PHE A 484 4.93 -2.28 16.87
CA PHE A 484 3.96 -2.55 17.94
C PHE A 484 3.98 -3.97 18.53
N ASN A 485 5.16 -4.54 18.67
CA ASN A 485 5.35 -5.81 19.38
C ASN A 485 5.38 -5.57 20.91
N SER A 486 4.88 -6.54 21.67
CA SER A 486 4.84 -6.50 23.14
C SER A 486 6.16 -6.90 23.84
N GLN A 487 7.25 -7.12 23.09
CA GLN A 487 8.54 -7.52 23.66
C GLN A 487 9.23 -6.39 24.42
N THR A 488 10.12 -6.75 25.34
CA THR A 488 10.74 -5.83 26.30
C THR A 488 11.97 -5.09 25.78
N SER A 489 12.57 -5.52 24.67
CA SER A 489 13.70 -4.85 24.03
C SER A 489 13.20 -4.01 22.86
N SER A 490 13.35 -2.69 22.94
CA SER A 490 12.94 -1.77 21.88
C SER A 490 14.12 -1.07 21.25
N VAL A 491 13.97 -0.72 19.99
CA VAL A 491 14.89 0.16 19.26
C VAL A 491 14.41 1.61 19.27
N ASP A 492 13.21 1.87 19.75
CA ASP A 492 12.63 3.20 19.87
C ASP A 492 12.30 3.57 21.32
N SER A 493 12.18 4.87 21.54
CA SER A 493 11.75 5.44 22.82
C SER A 493 10.51 6.30 22.57
N PRO A 494 9.31 5.74 22.73
CA PRO A 494 8.08 6.52 22.57
C PRO A 494 8.08 7.70 23.53
N SER A 495 7.51 8.81 23.08
CA SER A 495 7.37 10.04 23.85
C SER A 495 5.88 10.41 23.99
N PRO A 496 5.12 9.66 24.81
CA PRO A 496 3.70 9.88 24.95
C PRO A 496 3.40 11.28 25.47
N GLN A 497 2.60 12.01 24.69
CA GLN A 497 2.10 13.31 25.09
C GLN A 497 0.67 13.52 24.63
N LEU A 498 -0.09 14.24 25.44
CA LEU A 498 -1.44 14.64 25.08
C LEU A 498 -1.71 16.09 25.52
N VAL A 499 -2.66 16.71 24.83
CA VAL A 499 -3.25 18.00 25.22
C VAL A 499 -4.75 17.80 25.30
N THR A 500 -5.34 18.09 26.46
CA THR A 500 -6.78 18.01 26.66
C THR A 500 -7.47 19.12 25.86
N LYS A 501 -8.80 19.04 25.68
CA LYS A 501 -9.56 20.18 25.22
C LYS A 501 -9.41 21.36 26.21
N SER A 502 -9.77 22.56 25.78
CA SER A 502 -9.87 23.73 26.65
C SER A 502 -11.23 23.75 27.35
N TYR A 503 -11.22 23.71 28.65
CA TYR A 503 -12.42 23.74 29.48
C TYR A 503 -12.64 25.14 30.01
N SER A 504 -13.89 25.65 29.91
CA SER A 504 -14.24 26.91 30.57
C SER A 504 -14.26 26.73 32.08
N VAL A 505 -13.43 27.51 32.79
CA VAL A 505 -13.42 27.52 34.26
C VAL A 505 -14.72 28.12 34.82
N LEU A 506 -15.50 28.81 33.97
CA LEU A 506 -16.79 29.42 34.29
C LEU A 506 -17.97 28.46 34.29
N GLU A 507 -17.98 27.43 33.44
CA GLU A 507 -19.01 26.40 33.47
C GLU A 507 -19.09 25.68 34.81
N ALA A 508 -18.01 25.76 35.59
CA ALA A 508 -17.92 25.27 36.96
C ALA A 508 -18.64 26.13 38.02
N LEU A 509 -19.10 27.34 37.70
CA LEU A 509 -19.61 28.30 38.65
C LEU A 509 -21.03 28.79 38.38
N GLU A 510 -21.69 28.39 37.30
CA GLU A 510 -22.95 29.03 36.89
C GLU A 510 -24.27 28.51 37.52
N TYR A 511 -24.21 27.63 38.53
CA TYR A 511 -25.43 27.18 39.20
C TYR A 511 -25.38 27.54 40.71
N THR A 512 -25.87 28.69 41.07
CA THR A 512 -26.24 28.99 42.47
C THR A 512 -27.70 28.56 42.68
N LEU A 513 -27.90 27.52 43.50
CA LEU A 513 -29.22 27.17 44.03
C LEU A 513 -29.65 28.27 44.98
N THR A 514 -30.73 28.98 44.64
CA THR A 514 -31.49 29.82 45.57
C THR A 514 -32.80 29.11 45.91
N ASP A 515 -33.37 29.34 47.07
CA ASP A 515 -34.60 28.73 47.58
C ASP A 515 -35.85 28.97 46.63
N THR A 516 -35.68 29.69 45.57
CA THR A 516 -36.73 30.06 44.62
C THR A 516 -36.49 29.62 43.16
N GLY A 517 -35.43 28.85 42.88
CA GLY A 517 -35.15 28.36 41.53
C GLY A 517 -33.74 28.67 40.99
N ILE A 518 -33.39 27.99 39.87
CA ILE A 518 -32.11 28.15 39.20
C ILE A 518 -32.13 29.45 38.38
N THR A 519 -31.31 30.42 38.77
CA THR A 519 -31.14 31.65 38.00
C THR A 519 -29.81 31.63 37.24
N LYS A 520 -29.89 31.68 35.91
CA LYS A 520 -28.77 31.90 35.03
C LYS A 520 -28.29 33.34 35.14
N LYS A 521 -27.11 33.60 35.72
CA LYS A 521 -26.49 34.93 35.70
C LYS A 521 -25.97 35.22 34.29
N THR A 522 -26.59 36.18 33.62
CA THR A 522 -26.14 36.74 32.36
C THR A 522 -25.07 37.82 32.54
N ASN A 523 -23.99 37.67 31.76
CA ASN A 523 -23.08 38.72 31.28
C ASN A 523 -22.18 39.45 32.29
N GLN A 524 -21.34 38.72 33.02
CA GLN A 524 -19.99 39.26 33.36
C GLN A 524 -18.93 38.22 33.10
N PRO A 525 -17.76 38.54 32.52
CA PRO A 525 -16.65 37.62 32.40
C PRO A 525 -16.09 37.33 33.76
N THR A 526 -16.58 36.32 34.44
CA THR A 526 -16.10 35.88 35.72
C THR A 526 -14.86 35.03 35.52
N ILE A 527 -13.81 35.31 36.29
CA ILE A 527 -12.55 34.56 36.32
C ILE A 527 -12.71 33.48 37.37
N GLY A 528 -12.52 32.23 37.01
CA GLY A 528 -12.54 31.10 37.95
C GLY A 528 -11.18 30.85 38.60
N TRP A 529 -11.16 30.10 39.69
CA TRP A 529 -9.96 29.69 40.42
C TRP A 529 -9.76 28.20 40.31
N LEU A 530 -8.51 27.76 40.02
CA LEU A 530 -8.10 26.35 40.08
C LEU A 530 -7.33 26.14 41.40
N ARG A 531 -7.76 25.15 42.19
CA ARG A 531 -7.21 24.91 43.53
C ARG A 531 -6.47 23.61 43.68
N LYS A 532 -6.96 22.55 43.01
CA LYS A 532 -6.39 21.21 43.14
C LYS A 532 -6.72 20.33 41.91
N PHE A 533 -5.92 19.31 41.75
CA PHE A 533 -6.16 18.28 40.73
C PHE A 533 -5.85 16.90 41.30
N ARG A 534 -6.34 15.88 40.65
CA ARG A 534 -5.91 14.48 40.78
C ARG A 534 -5.84 13.81 39.42
N ILE A 535 -4.95 12.84 39.31
CA ILE A 535 -4.80 12.04 38.09
C ILE A 535 -4.88 10.56 38.47
N ASP A 536 -5.62 9.78 37.70
CA ASP A 536 -5.60 8.35 37.73
C ASP A 536 -4.67 7.85 36.61
N ALA A 537 -3.42 7.62 36.97
CA ALA A 537 -2.39 7.19 36.04
C ALA A 537 -1.34 6.32 36.73
N ASP A 538 -0.68 5.47 35.97
CA ASP A 538 0.50 4.73 36.39
C ASP A 538 1.74 5.28 35.64
N GLY A 539 2.91 5.24 36.25
CA GLY A 539 4.18 5.72 35.67
C GLY A 539 4.59 7.13 36.10
N ASN A 540 5.44 7.75 35.31
CA ASN A 540 6.00 9.09 35.57
C ASN A 540 5.44 10.07 34.54
N TRP A 541 4.94 11.19 34.99
CA TRP A 541 4.26 12.17 34.14
C TRP A 541 4.58 13.61 34.54
N THR A 542 4.79 14.47 33.57
CA THR A 542 4.83 15.93 33.76
C THR A 542 3.52 16.52 33.24
N LEU A 543 2.82 17.26 34.09
CA LEU A 543 1.61 18.00 33.78
C LEU A 543 1.93 19.48 33.69
N VAL A 544 1.57 20.11 32.57
CA VAL A 544 1.70 21.57 32.39
C VAL A 544 0.29 22.15 32.22
N PHE A 545 -0.06 23.04 33.15
CA PHE A 545 -1.37 23.71 33.16
C PHE A 545 -1.27 25.03 32.40
N TYR A 546 -2.19 25.25 31.49
CA TYR A 546 -2.37 26.46 30.71
C TYR A 546 -3.66 27.14 31.14
N LEU A 547 -3.59 28.43 31.42
CA LEU A 547 -4.76 29.29 31.61
C LEU A 547 -4.70 30.40 30.57
N ASP A 548 -5.79 30.52 29.79
CA ASP A 548 -5.91 31.51 28.71
C ASP A 548 -4.66 31.50 27.79
N ASP A 549 -4.21 30.28 27.38
CA ASP A 549 -3.04 29.99 26.56
C ASP A 549 -1.65 30.33 27.18
N VAL A 550 -1.60 30.66 28.47
CA VAL A 550 -0.35 30.92 29.18
C VAL A 550 -0.03 29.77 30.13
N ILE A 551 1.23 29.34 30.15
CA ILE A 551 1.72 28.35 31.13
C ILE A 551 1.69 29.01 32.51
N VAL A 552 0.94 28.42 33.45
CA VAL A 552 0.79 28.93 34.81
C VAL A 552 1.36 28.02 35.87
N TYR A 553 1.46 26.73 35.59
CA TYR A 553 1.98 25.75 36.52
C TYR A 553 2.50 24.51 35.82
N SER A 554 3.58 23.93 36.32
CA SER A 554 4.12 22.65 35.86
C SER A 554 4.49 21.78 37.05
N ILE A 555 4.19 20.49 36.96
CA ILE A 555 4.51 19.53 38.02
C ILE A 555 4.90 18.18 37.41
N SER A 556 6.00 17.59 37.90
CA SER A 556 6.40 16.23 37.59
C SER A 556 5.96 15.29 38.71
N LEU A 557 5.28 14.22 38.33
CA LEU A 557 4.76 13.16 39.19
C LEU A 557 5.52 11.87 38.90
N THR A 558 6.18 11.33 39.91
CA THR A 558 7.00 10.13 39.77
C THR A 558 6.38 8.94 40.49
N ASN A 559 6.57 7.74 39.93
CA ASN A 559 6.14 6.46 40.52
C ASN A 559 4.66 6.41 40.89
N LEU A 560 3.79 6.96 40.02
CA LEU A 560 2.35 6.80 40.22
C LEU A 560 2.00 5.31 40.12
N SER A 561 1.21 4.85 41.07
CA SER A 561 0.81 3.45 41.21
C SER A 561 -0.58 3.34 41.82
N ALA A 562 -1.10 2.13 41.98
CA ALA A 562 -2.41 1.89 42.55
C ALA A 562 -2.68 2.60 43.88
N THR A 563 -1.64 2.92 44.67
CA THR A 563 -1.77 3.59 45.98
C THR A 563 -1.64 5.11 45.91
N THR A 564 -1.01 5.66 44.88
CA THR A 564 -0.68 7.09 44.78
C THR A 564 -1.40 7.86 43.69
N ARG A 565 -1.99 7.15 42.73
CA ARG A 565 -2.61 7.74 41.55
C ARG A 565 -3.86 8.58 41.81
N TYR A 566 -4.60 8.32 42.89
CA TYR A 566 -5.85 9.02 43.20
C TYR A 566 -5.67 10.19 44.17
N LEU A 567 -4.47 10.54 44.58
CA LEU A 567 -4.24 11.58 45.59
C LEU A 567 -4.52 12.98 45.00
N TRP A 568 -5.28 13.77 45.77
CA TRP A 568 -5.45 15.19 45.48
C TRP A 568 -4.15 15.96 45.74
N ARG A 569 -3.81 16.83 44.78
CA ARG A 569 -2.65 17.70 44.84
C ARG A 569 -3.11 19.15 44.73
N ASN A 570 -2.58 20.02 45.57
CA ASN A 570 -2.90 21.43 45.54
C ASN A 570 -2.18 22.12 44.36
N LEU A 571 -2.91 23.02 43.71
CA LEU A 571 -2.35 23.98 42.77
C LEU A 571 -2.00 25.28 43.54
N PRO A 572 -1.11 26.13 43.00
CA PRO A 572 -0.82 27.44 43.58
C PRO A 572 -2.09 28.29 43.76
N ASP A 573 -2.16 29.05 44.87
CA ASP A 573 -3.38 29.78 45.27
C ASP A 573 -3.77 30.94 44.34
N ASN A 574 -2.92 31.33 43.41
CA ASN A 574 -3.13 32.47 42.51
C ASN A 574 -3.53 32.07 41.09
N LEU A 575 -3.82 30.79 40.80
CA LEU A 575 -4.20 30.35 39.48
C LEU A 575 -5.68 30.71 39.16
N LYS A 576 -5.85 31.71 38.35
CA LYS A 576 -7.17 32.19 37.90
C LYS A 576 -7.17 32.48 36.40
N GLY A 577 -8.22 32.11 35.73
CA GLY A 577 -8.37 32.31 34.29
C GLY A 577 -9.79 31.97 33.81
N ARG A 578 -10.03 32.12 32.52
CA ARG A 578 -11.30 31.78 31.87
C ARG A 578 -11.30 30.36 31.37
N ASN A 579 -10.21 29.96 30.73
CA ASN A 579 -10.10 28.65 30.07
C ASN A 579 -8.85 27.93 30.63
N VAL A 580 -8.98 26.62 30.81
CA VAL A 580 -7.89 25.75 31.25
C VAL A 580 -7.77 24.54 30.32
N TYR A 581 -6.54 24.22 29.97
CA TYR A 581 -6.20 22.92 29.41
C TYR A 581 -4.89 22.43 30.00
N VAL A 582 -4.66 21.12 29.88
CA VAL A 582 -3.47 20.47 30.45
C VAL A 582 -2.74 19.72 29.36
N LYS A 583 -1.43 19.98 29.28
CA LYS A 583 -0.51 19.13 28.52
C LYS A 583 0.08 18.10 29.48
N ILE A 584 0.01 16.83 29.13
CA ILE A 584 0.59 15.73 29.90
C ILE A 584 1.64 15.04 29.04
N THR A 585 2.84 14.89 29.59
CA THR A 585 3.97 14.25 28.91
C THR A 585 4.54 13.17 29.82
N ALA A 586 4.86 12.01 29.26
CA ALA A 586 5.52 10.95 30.02
C ALA A 586 7.00 11.29 30.29
N ASP A 587 7.49 10.87 31.45
CA ASP A 587 8.86 11.10 31.90
C ASP A 587 9.58 9.77 32.19
N GLY A 588 10.89 9.75 31.97
CA GLY A 588 11.77 8.61 32.27
C GLY A 588 11.71 7.47 31.26
N THR A 589 12.00 6.24 31.69
CA THR A 589 11.94 5.05 30.86
C THR A 589 10.49 4.63 30.65
N ILE A 590 10.00 4.79 29.44
CA ILE A 590 8.60 4.58 29.08
C ILE A 590 8.37 3.11 28.70
N ARG A 591 7.32 2.52 29.27
CA ARG A 591 6.89 1.14 28.96
C ARG A 591 5.37 1.09 28.76
N PRO A 592 4.85 0.33 27.81
CA PRO A 592 3.42 0.22 27.54
C PRO A 592 2.58 -0.19 28.75
N ASP A 593 3.12 -1.09 29.58
CA ASP A 593 2.39 -1.66 30.72
C ASP A 593 2.48 -0.80 32.00
N SER A 594 3.36 0.20 32.01
CA SER A 594 3.61 1.04 33.20
C SER A 594 3.23 2.51 33.01
N HIS A 595 2.87 2.94 31.80
CA HIS A 595 2.49 4.34 31.51
C HIS A 595 1.06 4.36 30.96
N ILE A 596 0.10 4.49 31.87
CA ILE A 596 -1.34 4.47 31.58
C ILE A 596 -2.00 5.70 32.19
N ILE A 597 -2.87 6.37 31.46
CA ILE A 597 -3.73 7.46 31.95
C ILE A 597 -5.19 7.01 31.82
N ARG A 598 -5.93 7.06 32.92
CA ARG A 598 -7.34 6.68 32.99
C ARG A 598 -8.26 7.88 33.17
N ALA A 599 -7.86 8.82 34.02
CA ALA A 599 -8.66 10.00 34.28
C ALA A 599 -7.83 11.17 34.81
N LEU A 600 -8.32 12.39 34.56
CA LEU A 600 -7.82 13.63 35.15
C LEU A 600 -9.01 14.42 35.73
N GLU A 601 -8.91 14.87 36.96
CA GLU A 601 -9.90 15.76 37.60
C GLU A 601 -9.23 17.03 38.12
N ILE A 602 -9.85 18.18 37.80
CA ILE A 602 -9.40 19.53 38.21
C ILE A 602 -10.54 20.20 38.97
N ARG A 603 -10.24 20.83 40.09
CA ARG A 603 -11.20 21.59 40.91
C ARG A 603 -10.72 22.99 41.25
#